data_b02dcb79af15f141ec4030bcf8a51fed
#
_entry.id   b02dcb79af15f141ec4030bcf8a51fed
#
_cell.length_a   1.000
_cell.length_b   1.000
_cell.length_c   1.000
_cell.angle_alpha   90.00
_cell.angle_beta   90.00
_cell.angle_gamma   90.00
#
_symmetry.space_group_name_H-M   'P 1'
#
loop_
_entity.id
_entity.type
_entity.pdbx_description
1 polymer ?
#
loop_
_entity_poly.entity_id
_entity_poly.type
_entity_poly.pdbx_seq_one_letter_code
_entity_poly.pdbx_strand_id
1 'polypeptide(L)'
;MEDIRILISEAEIAARVEALAGEIARRSPDDFVIVGLLTGAAMFVADLIRALYRAGARPEIEFMRLASYGLAKESSRDVRLLGDISTDLAGRRVLLVDDIVDTGRSIAYAAALLRQRGVGDLRICALLDKPERREVKISVDFVGFPIGAVFVVGYGTDYAEKYRYLPYIGIVE
;
A
#
# COMPACT_ATOMS: atom_id res chain seq x y z
N MET A 1 6.86 18.69 20.61
CA MET A 1 6.29 17.45 20.03
C MET A 1 5.05 17.92 19.31
N GLU A 2 4.96 17.73 18.02
CA GLU A 2 3.75 18.08 17.29
C GLU A 2 2.59 17.28 17.88
N ASP A 3 1.44 17.90 18.03
CA ASP A 3 0.27 17.23 18.62
C ASP A 3 -0.33 16.33 17.54
N ILE A 4 -0.43 15.02 17.81
CA ILE A 4 -0.94 14.03 16.85
C ILE A 4 -2.30 13.56 17.33
N ARG A 5 -3.32 13.99 16.61
CA ARG A 5 -4.69 13.54 16.87
C ARG A 5 -4.96 12.20 16.18
N ILE A 6 -5.40 11.21 16.92
CA ILE A 6 -5.75 9.89 16.35
C ILE A 6 -6.94 10.04 15.40
N LEU A 7 -6.75 9.59 14.16
CA LEU A 7 -7.79 9.50 13.14
C LEU A 7 -8.38 8.09 13.07
N ILE A 8 -7.52 7.06 13.10
CA ILE A 8 -7.90 5.65 13.07
C ILE A 8 -7.07 4.94 14.13
N SER A 9 -7.72 4.33 15.08
CA SER A 9 -7.09 3.62 16.20
C SER A 9 -6.46 2.30 15.75
N GLU A 10 -5.52 1.79 16.54
CA GLU A 10 -4.92 0.47 16.36
C GLU A 10 -5.97 -0.65 16.26
N ALA A 11 -7.01 -0.59 17.09
CA ALA A 11 -8.09 -1.58 17.09
C ALA A 11 -8.92 -1.54 15.80
N GLU A 12 -9.21 -0.35 15.28
CA GLU A 12 -9.91 -0.19 14.00
C GLU A 12 -9.06 -0.71 12.84
N ILE A 13 -7.74 -0.43 12.83
CA ILE A 13 -6.82 -0.96 11.83
C ILE A 13 -6.83 -2.49 11.88
N ALA A 14 -6.66 -3.08 13.05
CA ALA A 14 -6.64 -4.52 13.20
C ALA A 14 -7.93 -5.19 12.69
N ALA A 15 -9.10 -4.65 13.06
CA ALA A 15 -10.39 -5.17 12.61
C ALA A 15 -10.55 -5.04 11.08
N ARG A 16 -10.11 -3.91 10.51
CA ARG A 16 -10.22 -3.71 9.06
C ARG A 16 -9.27 -4.62 8.26
N VAL A 17 -8.05 -4.84 8.75
CA VAL A 17 -7.09 -5.76 8.14
C VAL A 17 -7.62 -7.19 8.09
N GLU A 18 -8.27 -7.68 9.16
CA GLU A 18 -8.93 -8.98 9.16
C GLU A 18 -10.07 -9.04 8.13
N ALA A 19 -10.90 -8.02 8.06
CA ALA A 19 -11.97 -7.96 7.07
C ALA A 19 -11.44 -7.95 5.63
N LEU A 20 -10.42 -7.11 5.36
CA LEU A 20 -9.75 -7.06 4.05
C LEU A 20 -9.17 -8.41 3.65
N ALA A 21 -8.49 -9.09 4.57
CA ALA A 21 -7.92 -10.41 4.31
C ALA A 21 -9.01 -11.41 3.89
N GLY A 22 -10.17 -11.39 4.56
CA GLY A 22 -11.32 -12.21 4.16
C GLY A 22 -11.87 -11.85 2.77
N GLU A 23 -11.94 -10.57 2.43
CA GLU A 23 -12.34 -10.10 1.09
C GLU A 23 -11.38 -10.56 0.01
N ILE A 24 -10.06 -10.41 0.25
CA ILE A 24 -9.00 -10.82 -0.68
C ILE A 24 -9.01 -12.33 -0.87
N ALA A 25 -9.07 -13.11 0.22
CA ALA A 25 -9.07 -14.57 0.15
C ALA A 25 -10.25 -15.13 -0.65
N ARG A 26 -11.45 -14.54 -0.53
CA ARG A 26 -12.62 -14.93 -1.31
C ARG A 26 -12.50 -14.62 -2.80
N ARG A 27 -11.81 -13.51 -3.14
CA ARG A 27 -11.64 -13.06 -4.54
C ARG A 27 -10.35 -13.57 -5.19
N SER A 28 -9.45 -14.13 -4.41
CA SER A 28 -8.17 -14.68 -4.88
C SER A 28 -7.92 -16.03 -4.17
N PRO A 29 -8.72 -17.07 -4.48
CA PRO A 29 -8.68 -18.34 -3.76
C PRO A 29 -7.42 -19.16 -4.05
N ASP A 30 -6.74 -18.90 -5.18
CA ASP A 30 -5.56 -19.60 -5.61
C ASP A 30 -4.28 -18.88 -5.21
N ASP A 31 -3.13 -19.48 -5.53
CA ASP A 31 -1.81 -18.90 -5.29
C ASP A 31 -1.65 -17.52 -5.97
N PHE A 32 -1.19 -16.57 -5.20
CA PHE A 32 -0.87 -15.23 -5.68
C PHE A 32 0.37 -14.68 -4.95
N VAL A 33 0.96 -13.66 -5.53
CA VAL A 33 2.11 -12.96 -4.96
C VAL A 33 1.66 -11.59 -4.44
N ILE A 34 1.99 -11.29 -3.20
CA ILE A 34 1.91 -9.93 -2.67
C ILE A 34 3.20 -9.21 -3.05
N VAL A 35 3.06 -8.04 -3.66
CA VAL A 35 4.16 -7.09 -3.87
C VAL A 35 3.88 -5.86 -3.03
N GLY A 36 4.59 -5.71 -1.92
CA GLY A 36 4.47 -4.55 -1.03
C GLY A 36 5.41 -3.42 -1.45
N LEU A 37 4.94 -2.18 -1.37
CA LEU A 37 5.76 -1.00 -1.65
C LEU A 37 6.46 -0.51 -0.38
N LEU A 38 7.78 -0.68 -0.32
CA LEU A 38 8.60 -0.19 0.79
C LEU A 38 8.80 1.33 0.68
N THR A 39 8.90 2.02 1.81
CA THR A 39 8.96 1.52 3.20
C THR A 39 7.58 1.56 3.87
N GLY A 40 6.68 2.44 3.44
CA GLY A 40 5.41 2.73 4.11
C GLY A 40 4.51 1.50 4.30
N ALA A 41 4.39 0.65 3.28
CA ALA A 41 3.52 -0.52 3.33
C ALA A 41 4.00 -1.65 4.26
N ALA A 42 5.20 -1.57 4.83
CA ALA A 42 5.81 -2.69 5.57
C ALA A 42 4.93 -3.19 6.74
N MET A 43 4.37 -2.26 7.53
CA MET A 43 3.53 -2.61 8.68
C MET A 43 2.22 -3.25 8.23
N PHE A 44 1.58 -2.63 7.24
CA PHE A 44 0.32 -3.14 6.69
C PHE A 44 0.51 -4.52 6.04
N VAL A 45 1.54 -4.73 5.22
CA VAL A 45 1.82 -6.03 4.61
C VAL A 45 2.06 -7.09 5.69
N ALA A 46 2.85 -6.77 6.73
CA ALA A 46 3.14 -7.71 7.80
C ALA A 46 1.88 -8.19 8.55
N ASP A 47 0.93 -7.31 8.80
CA ASP A 47 -0.33 -7.68 9.42
C ASP A 47 -1.28 -8.36 8.44
N LEU A 48 -1.35 -7.88 7.20
CA LEU A 48 -2.20 -8.45 6.15
C LEU A 48 -1.86 -9.91 5.86
N ILE A 49 -0.57 -10.28 5.75
CA ILE A 49 -0.18 -11.67 5.47
C ILE A 49 -0.56 -12.63 6.59
N ARG A 50 -0.48 -12.17 7.85
CA ARG A 50 -0.93 -12.97 9.00
C ARG A 50 -2.45 -13.13 9.03
N ALA A 51 -3.18 -12.09 8.67
CA ALA A 51 -4.63 -12.13 8.54
C ALA A 51 -5.07 -13.03 7.35
N LEU A 52 -4.36 -12.96 6.22
CA LEU A 52 -4.58 -13.84 5.07
C LEU A 52 -4.37 -15.31 5.42
N TYR A 53 -3.33 -15.62 6.22
CA TYR A 53 -3.13 -16.98 6.74
C TYR A 53 -4.35 -17.47 7.53
N ARG A 54 -4.90 -16.64 8.42
CA ARG A 54 -6.12 -16.98 9.19
C ARG A 54 -7.34 -17.13 8.28
N ALA A 55 -7.40 -16.38 7.19
CA ALA A 55 -8.45 -16.48 6.16
C ALA A 55 -8.26 -17.67 5.19
N GLY A 56 -7.19 -18.46 5.34
CA GLY A 56 -6.92 -19.65 4.53
C GLY A 56 -6.02 -19.45 3.32
N ALA A 57 -5.59 -18.21 3.02
CA ALA A 57 -4.69 -17.91 1.91
C ALA A 57 -3.22 -18.12 2.27
N ARG A 58 -2.37 -18.40 1.26
CA ARG A 58 -0.94 -18.68 1.40
C ARG A 58 -0.14 -17.95 0.32
N PRO A 59 -0.14 -16.60 0.30
CA PRO A 59 0.58 -15.85 -0.73
C PRO A 59 2.09 -15.97 -0.56
N GLU A 60 2.81 -15.90 -1.69
CA GLU A 60 4.22 -15.51 -1.70
C GLU A 60 4.34 -14.00 -1.46
N ILE A 61 5.49 -13.55 -0.96
CA ILE A 61 5.68 -12.16 -0.57
C ILE A 61 6.95 -11.63 -1.20
N GLU A 62 6.82 -10.51 -1.89
CA GLU A 62 7.90 -9.75 -2.46
C GLU A 62 7.76 -8.28 -2.06
N PHE A 63 8.85 -7.55 -2.09
CA PHE A 63 8.86 -6.11 -1.86
C PHE A 63 9.55 -5.37 -2.99
N MET A 64 8.98 -4.25 -3.36
CA MET A 64 9.54 -3.30 -4.30
C MET A 64 9.79 -1.98 -3.56
N ARG A 65 10.92 -1.35 -3.80
CA ARG A 65 11.20 -0.05 -3.20
C ARG A 65 11.18 1.04 -4.26
N LEU A 66 10.33 2.02 -4.04
CA LEU A 66 10.21 3.20 -4.89
C LEU A 66 10.69 4.45 -4.15
N ALA A 67 11.20 5.42 -4.88
CA ALA A 67 11.41 6.78 -4.40
C ALA A 67 10.63 7.75 -5.26
N SER A 68 9.93 8.67 -4.61
CA SER A 68 9.35 9.84 -5.26
C SER A 68 10.21 11.06 -4.94
N TYR A 69 10.77 11.70 -5.97
CA TYR A 69 11.49 12.96 -5.81
C TYR A 69 10.50 14.13 -5.87
N GLY A 70 10.24 14.78 -4.74
CA GLY A 70 9.23 15.82 -4.63
C GLY A 70 9.47 16.87 -3.56
N LEU A 71 10.71 17.47 -3.48
CA LEU A 71 10.97 18.69 -2.70
C LEU A 71 11.80 19.74 -3.44
N ALA A 72 12.07 19.57 -4.73
CA ALA A 72 12.67 20.63 -5.54
C ALA A 72 11.61 21.28 -6.43
N LYS A 73 11.54 22.59 -6.37
CA LYS A 73 10.79 23.42 -7.31
C LYS A 73 11.14 23.01 -8.74
N GLU A 74 10.10 22.71 -9.51
CA GLU A 74 10.10 22.46 -10.95
C GLU A 74 10.43 21.03 -11.46
N SER A 75 9.42 20.47 -12.10
CA SER A 75 9.36 19.65 -13.31
C SER A 75 9.70 18.17 -13.33
N SER A 76 10.10 17.47 -12.29
CA SER A 76 10.11 16.01 -12.38
C SER A 76 9.56 15.35 -11.11
N ARG A 77 8.27 15.09 -11.12
CA ARG A 77 7.61 14.19 -10.14
C ARG A 77 7.89 12.73 -10.53
N ASP A 78 9.15 12.42 -10.82
CA ASP A 78 9.57 11.11 -11.31
C ASP A 78 9.62 10.12 -10.17
N VAL A 79 8.88 9.04 -10.30
CA VAL A 79 8.99 7.86 -9.46
C VAL A 79 10.12 7.00 -10.00
N ARG A 80 11.03 6.53 -9.15
CA ARG A 80 12.14 5.65 -9.52
C ARG A 80 12.12 4.36 -8.72
N LEU A 81 12.46 3.29 -9.39
CA LEU A 81 12.70 1.99 -8.76
C LEU A 81 14.08 1.99 -8.09
N LEU A 82 14.11 1.82 -6.76
CA LEU A 82 15.34 1.72 -5.96
C LEU A 82 15.69 0.28 -5.59
N GLY A 83 14.71 -0.55 -5.42
CA GLY A 83 14.88 -1.97 -5.12
C GLY A 83 13.80 -2.77 -5.84
N ASP A 84 14.25 -3.82 -6.53
CA ASP A 84 13.41 -4.63 -7.39
C ASP A 84 13.16 -6.03 -6.78
N ILE A 85 12.14 -6.68 -7.30
CA ILE A 85 11.80 -8.07 -7.02
C ILE A 85 12.64 -9.00 -7.89
N SER A 86 12.97 -10.18 -7.38
CA SER A 86 13.74 -11.20 -8.10
C SER A 86 12.89 -12.33 -8.67
N THR A 87 11.68 -12.49 -8.18
CA THR A 87 10.75 -13.55 -8.60
C THR A 87 10.20 -13.28 -10.00
N ASP A 88 10.14 -14.32 -10.83
CA ASP A 88 9.42 -14.25 -12.11
C ASP A 88 7.92 -14.22 -11.87
N LEU A 89 7.29 -13.15 -12.35
CA LEU A 89 5.86 -12.89 -12.20
C LEU A 89 5.05 -13.13 -13.47
N ALA A 90 5.67 -13.62 -14.56
CA ALA A 90 4.98 -13.84 -15.81
C ALA A 90 3.80 -14.82 -15.62
N GLY A 91 2.60 -14.43 -16.03
CA GLY A 91 1.36 -15.20 -15.89
C GLY A 91 0.82 -15.32 -14.47
N ARG A 92 1.52 -14.82 -13.45
CA ARG A 92 1.11 -14.93 -12.05
C ARG A 92 0.01 -13.92 -11.68
N ARG A 93 -0.74 -14.24 -10.64
CA ARG A 93 -1.64 -13.29 -9.98
C ARG A 93 -0.84 -12.48 -8.97
N VAL A 94 -1.00 -11.17 -9.00
CA VAL A 94 -0.27 -10.24 -8.13
C VAL A 94 -1.25 -9.34 -7.40
N LEU A 95 -1.07 -9.20 -6.10
CA LEU A 95 -1.68 -8.18 -5.27
C LEU A 95 -0.61 -7.12 -4.94
N LEU A 96 -0.71 -5.97 -5.57
CA LEU A 96 0.15 -4.83 -5.28
C LEU A 96 -0.40 -4.09 -4.07
N VAL A 97 0.40 -3.95 -3.03
CA VAL A 97 -0.01 -3.40 -1.72
C VAL A 97 0.75 -2.14 -1.37
N ASP A 98 0.02 -1.10 -1.01
CA ASP A 98 0.58 0.16 -0.51
C ASP A 98 -0.08 0.59 0.81
N ASP A 99 0.60 1.43 1.58
CA ASP A 99 0.04 2.02 2.80
C ASP A 99 -1.01 3.09 2.46
N ILE A 100 -0.71 3.94 1.48
CA ILE A 100 -1.58 5.04 1.10
C ILE A 100 -1.53 5.31 -0.41
N VAL A 101 -2.69 5.44 -1.03
CA VAL A 101 -2.82 5.93 -2.39
C VAL A 101 -3.32 7.37 -2.36
N ASP A 102 -2.39 8.32 -2.49
CA ASP A 102 -2.66 9.77 -2.53
C ASP A 102 -2.86 10.23 -3.98
N THR A 103 -1.85 10.77 -4.65
CA THR A 103 -1.94 11.18 -6.07
C THR A 103 -2.10 10.00 -7.02
N GLY A 104 -1.72 8.81 -6.59
CA GLY A 104 -1.74 7.59 -7.37
C GLY A 104 -0.53 7.37 -8.26
N ARG A 105 0.45 8.30 -8.29
CA ARG A 105 1.62 8.20 -9.18
C ARG A 105 2.50 6.99 -8.89
N SER A 106 2.85 6.76 -7.61
CA SER A 106 3.72 5.65 -7.21
C SER A 106 3.07 4.30 -7.50
N ILE A 107 1.81 4.13 -7.13
CA ILE A 107 1.11 2.88 -7.36
C ILE A 107 0.87 2.61 -8.85
N ALA A 108 0.61 3.65 -9.65
CA ALA A 108 0.45 3.54 -11.10
C ALA A 108 1.77 3.15 -11.78
N TYR A 109 2.90 3.72 -11.33
CA TYR A 109 4.22 3.36 -11.81
C TYR A 109 4.55 1.88 -11.50
N ALA A 110 4.36 1.44 -10.26
CA ALA A 110 4.56 0.06 -9.88
C ALA A 110 3.66 -0.90 -10.68
N ALA A 111 2.38 -0.55 -10.84
CA ALA A 111 1.44 -1.35 -11.62
C ALA A 111 1.86 -1.47 -13.09
N ALA A 112 2.36 -0.39 -13.70
CA ALA A 112 2.87 -0.41 -15.07
C ALA A 112 4.10 -1.32 -15.20
N LEU A 113 5.05 -1.26 -14.27
CA LEU A 113 6.22 -2.17 -14.24
C LEU A 113 5.80 -3.63 -14.15
N LEU A 114 4.86 -3.95 -13.25
CA LEU A 114 4.38 -5.32 -13.09
C LEU A 114 3.67 -5.83 -14.34
N ARG A 115 2.86 -5.00 -14.99
CA ARG A 115 2.22 -5.35 -16.27
C ARG A 115 3.22 -5.58 -17.38
N GLN A 116 4.29 -4.80 -17.47
CA GLN A 116 5.38 -4.99 -18.42
C GLN A 116 6.11 -6.33 -18.20
N ARG A 117 6.09 -6.88 -17.00
CA ARG A 117 6.62 -8.21 -16.65
C ARG A 117 5.66 -9.35 -16.95
N GLY A 118 4.53 -9.06 -17.54
CA GLY A 118 3.58 -10.06 -18.00
C GLY A 118 2.76 -10.72 -16.89
N VAL A 119 2.50 -10.03 -15.77
CA VAL A 119 1.59 -10.55 -14.72
C VAL A 119 0.22 -10.89 -15.32
N GLY A 120 -0.36 -12.02 -14.91
CA GLY A 120 -1.62 -12.51 -15.48
C GLY A 120 -2.84 -11.78 -14.95
N ASP A 121 -2.90 -11.50 -13.63
CA ASP A 121 -3.93 -10.71 -12.98
C ASP A 121 -3.27 -9.77 -11.97
N LEU A 122 -3.54 -8.49 -12.06
CA LEU A 122 -3.01 -7.48 -11.15
C LEU A 122 -4.14 -6.77 -10.43
N ARG A 123 -4.17 -6.90 -9.12
CA ARG A 123 -5.07 -6.17 -8.23
C ARG A 123 -4.29 -5.27 -7.29
N ILE A 124 -4.93 -4.21 -6.85
CA ILE A 124 -4.34 -3.19 -5.99
C ILE A 124 -5.08 -3.15 -4.65
N CYS A 125 -4.31 -3.17 -3.56
CA CYS A 125 -4.79 -3.02 -2.20
C CYS A 125 -4.09 -1.84 -1.53
N ALA A 126 -4.84 -0.97 -0.88
CA ALA A 126 -4.31 0.13 -0.10
C ALA A 126 -4.96 0.16 1.29
N LEU A 127 -4.18 0.42 2.34
CA LEU A 127 -4.75 0.65 3.66
C LEU A 127 -5.54 1.96 3.68
N LEU A 128 -4.95 3.02 3.12
CA LEU A 128 -5.56 4.34 3.03
C LEU A 128 -5.75 4.74 1.56
N ASP A 129 -6.89 5.31 1.24
CA ASP A 129 -7.18 5.83 -0.09
C ASP A 129 -7.71 7.27 -0.01
N LYS A 130 -7.09 8.18 -0.80
CA LYS A 130 -7.49 9.59 -0.93
C LYS A 130 -8.00 9.86 -2.36
N PRO A 131 -9.23 9.45 -2.70
CA PRO A 131 -9.73 9.58 -4.07
C PRO A 131 -9.78 11.02 -4.58
N GLU A 132 -10.01 12.01 -3.69
CA GLU A 132 -10.06 13.43 -4.04
C GLU A 132 -8.69 14.03 -4.44
N ARG A 133 -7.60 13.35 -4.05
CA ARG A 133 -6.23 13.77 -4.35
C ARG A 133 -5.66 13.15 -5.61
N ARG A 134 -6.43 12.32 -6.31
CA ARG A 134 -5.97 11.56 -7.46
C ARG A 134 -5.56 12.46 -8.63
N GLU A 135 -4.33 12.31 -9.10
CA GLU A 135 -3.80 13.00 -10.29
C GLU A 135 -3.70 12.08 -11.50
N VAL A 136 -3.63 10.77 -11.27
CA VAL A 136 -3.58 9.74 -12.33
C VAL A 136 -4.75 8.78 -12.17
N LYS A 137 -5.30 8.31 -13.29
CA LYS A 137 -6.41 7.37 -13.29
C LYS A 137 -5.90 5.99 -12.86
N ILE A 138 -6.21 5.59 -11.65
CA ILE A 138 -5.91 4.26 -11.09
C ILE A 138 -7.08 3.82 -10.20
N SER A 139 -7.49 2.57 -10.33
CA SER A 139 -8.50 1.96 -9.47
C SER A 139 -7.83 1.12 -8.40
N VAL A 140 -8.32 1.22 -7.16
CA VAL A 140 -7.89 0.39 -6.05
C VAL A 140 -8.97 -0.65 -5.80
N ASP A 141 -8.61 -1.94 -5.86
CA ASP A 141 -9.59 -3.05 -5.79
C ASP A 141 -10.01 -3.36 -4.35
N PHE A 142 -9.10 -3.13 -3.40
CA PHE A 142 -9.32 -3.35 -1.97
C PHE A 142 -8.84 -2.13 -1.19
N VAL A 143 -9.74 -1.48 -0.50
CA VAL A 143 -9.47 -0.26 0.27
C VAL A 143 -9.73 -0.52 1.75
N GLY A 144 -8.74 -0.23 2.59
CA GLY A 144 -8.92 -0.27 4.04
C GLY A 144 -9.85 0.85 4.50
N PHE A 145 -9.39 2.09 4.36
CA PHE A 145 -10.13 3.27 4.77
C PHE A 145 -10.04 4.36 3.70
N PRO A 146 -11.16 4.79 3.13
CA PRO A 146 -11.18 6.04 2.38
C PRO A 146 -11.04 7.21 3.35
N ILE A 147 -10.13 8.14 3.06
CA ILE A 147 -9.90 9.34 3.88
C ILE A 147 -9.88 10.59 3.01
N GLY A 148 -10.20 11.74 3.60
CA GLY A 148 -10.12 13.03 2.92
C GLY A 148 -8.69 13.52 2.68
N ALA A 149 -8.56 14.74 2.18
CA ALA A 149 -7.28 15.37 1.84
C ALA A 149 -6.52 15.88 3.09
N VAL A 150 -6.38 15.02 4.11
CA VAL A 150 -5.64 15.32 5.35
C VAL A 150 -4.26 14.72 5.32
N PHE A 151 -3.30 15.35 6.02
CA PHE A 151 -1.97 14.80 6.15
C PHE A 151 -1.92 13.81 7.33
N VAL A 152 -1.53 12.58 7.07
CA VAL A 152 -1.55 11.50 8.06
C VAL A 152 -0.17 10.91 8.28
N VAL A 153 0.05 10.39 9.48
CA VAL A 153 1.26 9.69 9.92
C VAL A 153 0.89 8.44 10.74
N GLY A 154 1.84 7.53 10.86
CA GLY A 154 1.69 6.33 11.68
C GLY A 154 1.40 5.08 10.87
N TYR A 155 1.55 3.94 11.49
CA TYR A 155 1.37 2.60 10.91
C TYR A 155 2.09 2.42 9.55
N GLY A 156 3.33 2.91 9.48
CA GLY A 156 4.16 2.89 8.29
C GLY A 156 4.24 4.22 7.55
N THR A 157 3.17 5.03 7.53
CA THR A 157 3.21 6.37 6.94
C THR A 157 4.05 7.33 7.78
N ASP A 158 4.71 8.29 7.14
CA ASP A 158 5.66 9.16 7.79
C ASP A 158 5.48 10.66 7.50
N TYR A 159 6.15 11.44 8.36
CA TYR A 159 6.51 12.82 8.09
C TYR A 159 8.01 13.00 8.33
N ALA A 160 8.77 13.27 7.27
CA ALA A 160 10.23 13.42 7.33
C ALA A 160 10.93 12.23 8.04
N GLU A 161 10.59 11.01 7.64
CA GLU A 161 11.08 9.73 8.18
C GLU A 161 10.69 9.48 9.66
N LYS A 162 9.80 10.27 10.24
CA LYS A 162 9.32 10.10 11.62
C LYS A 162 7.91 9.50 11.63
N TYR A 163 7.51 8.98 12.79
CA TYR A 163 6.16 8.51 13.13
C TYR A 163 5.73 7.17 12.52
N ARG A 164 6.50 6.51 11.65
CA ARG A 164 6.16 5.19 11.09
C ARG A 164 5.86 4.14 12.17
N TYR A 165 6.44 4.29 13.36
CA TYR A 165 6.34 3.38 14.49
C TYR A 165 5.04 3.50 15.29
N LEU A 166 4.22 4.51 15.07
CA LEU A 166 2.95 4.66 15.77
C LEU A 166 2.01 3.51 15.38
N PRO A 167 1.30 2.89 16.34
CA PRO A 167 0.42 1.76 16.04
C PRO A 167 -0.93 2.18 15.45
N TYR A 168 -1.18 3.46 15.30
CA TYR A 168 -2.40 4.07 14.81
C TYR A 168 -2.11 5.03 13.65
N ILE A 169 -3.14 5.48 12.94
CA ILE A 169 -3.06 6.59 11.99
C ILE A 169 -3.49 7.87 12.70
N GLY A 170 -2.64 8.89 12.65
CA GLY A 170 -2.90 10.21 13.23
C GLY A 170 -2.77 11.33 12.22
N ILE A 171 -3.38 12.47 12.55
CA ILE A 171 -3.25 13.74 11.83
C ILE A 171 -2.25 14.61 12.59
N VAL A 172 -1.29 15.20 11.87
CA VAL A 172 -0.37 16.20 12.41
C VAL A 172 -1.10 17.55 12.40
N GLU A 173 -1.27 18.17 13.58
CA GLU A 173 -1.89 19.49 13.76
C GLU A 173 -0.84 20.60 13.83
#